data_3c0306caea490ae365c3826720e902a2
#
_entry.id   3c0306caea490ae365c3826720e902a2
#
_cell.length_a   1.000
_cell.length_b   1.000
_cell.length_c   1.000
_cell.angle_alpha   90.00
_cell.angle_beta   90.00
_cell.angle_gamma   90.00
#
_symmetry.space_group_name_H-M   'P 1'
#
loop_
_entity.id
_entity.type
_entity.pdbx_description
1 polymer ?
#
loop_
_entity_poly.entity_id
_entity_poly.type
_entity_poly.pdbx_seq_one_letter_code
_entity_poly.pdbx_strand_id
1 'polypeptide(L)'
;MNLRQMPALLALVVAACAPQSPPQPQISAAPPPAAANPQPSPSEAQIAPGRWDVDRVRCSDLLGAADDDRAAAAMFYYGYLAAKAGIHVIDVGKIEENVGKVMRQCAATPNLTVPQAFRQALRPRRSAG
;
A
#
# COMPACT_ATOMS: atom_id res chain seq x y z
N MET A 1 -26.76 -27.11 44.40
CA MET A 1 -26.85 -26.55 45.77
C MET A 1 -25.65 -25.65 45.97
N ASN A 2 -25.87 -24.41 45.98
CA ASN A 2 -25.47 -23.28 46.82
C ASN A 2 -25.56 -21.97 46.05
N LEU A 3 -26.74 -21.38 46.22
CA LEU A 3 -26.93 -19.94 45.99
C LEU A 3 -26.10 -19.17 47.00
N ARG A 4 -25.22 -18.29 46.61
CA ARG A 4 -24.71 -17.22 47.46
C ARG A 4 -25.01 -15.88 46.81
N GLN A 5 -25.92 -15.21 47.46
CA GLN A 5 -26.34 -13.84 47.31
C GLN A 5 -25.14 -12.87 47.21
N MET A 6 -25.19 -11.97 46.28
CA MET A 6 -24.38 -10.75 46.28
C MET A 6 -25.28 -9.53 46.45
N PRO A 7 -24.98 -8.63 47.38
CA PRO A 7 -25.80 -7.47 47.65
C PRO A 7 -25.57 -6.37 46.59
N ALA A 8 -26.67 -5.71 46.27
CA ALA A 8 -26.71 -4.51 45.44
C ALA A 8 -26.00 -3.34 46.13
N LEU A 9 -25.00 -2.78 45.46
CA LEU A 9 -24.42 -1.49 45.81
C LEU A 9 -25.00 -0.43 44.86
N LEU A 10 -25.93 0.35 45.36
CA LEU A 10 -26.45 1.56 44.77
C LEU A 10 -25.35 2.64 44.82
N ALA A 11 -24.76 2.98 43.68
CA ALA A 11 -23.89 4.14 43.56
C ALA A 11 -24.70 5.35 43.10
N LEU A 12 -24.86 6.31 44.01
CA LEU A 12 -25.42 7.63 43.73
C LEU A 12 -24.48 8.39 42.78
N VAL A 13 -24.92 8.68 41.57
CA VAL A 13 -24.23 9.59 40.67
C VAL A 13 -24.69 11.01 40.97
N VAL A 14 -23.84 11.79 41.62
CA VAL A 14 -24.03 13.22 41.80
C VAL A 14 -23.66 13.92 40.51
N ALA A 15 -24.64 14.44 39.78
CA ALA A 15 -24.44 15.28 38.64
C ALA A 15 -23.94 16.67 39.07
N ALA A 16 -22.63 16.91 38.95
CA ALA A 16 -22.06 18.24 39.10
C ALA A 16 -22.33 19.07 37.83
N CYS A 17 -23.28 20.02 37.95
CA CYS A 17 -23.44 21.08 36.94
C CYS A 17 -22.24 22.00 37.02
N ALA A 18 -21.28 21.83 36.08
CA ALA A 18 -20.22 22.82 35.86
C ALA A 18 -20.76 23.97 35.00
N PRO A 19 -20.51 25.24 35.36
CA PRO A 19 -20.90 26.37 34.54
C PRO A 19 -20.13 26.33 33.19
N GLN A 20 -20.88 26.28 32.11
CA GLN A 20 -20.29 26.37 30.76
C GLN A 20 -19.79 27.81 30.53
N SER A 21 -18.49 27.96 30.37
CA SER A 21 -17.90 29.22 29.92
C SER A 21 -18.43 29.55 28.51
N PRO A 22 -18.69 30.84 28.22
CA PRO A 22 -19.15 31.24 26.91
C PRO A 22 -18.11 30.85 25.83
N PRO A 23 -18.56 30.47 24.61
CA PRO A 23 -17.66 30.11 23.53
C PRO A 23 -16.78 31.31 23.18
N GLN A 24 -15.47 31.19 23.41
CA GLN A 24 -14.49 32.13 22.87
C GLN A 24 -14.50 32.00 21.35
N PRO A 25 -14.51 33.12 20.61
CA PRO A 25 -14.32 33.07 19.17
C PRO A 25 -12.92 32.47 18.89
N GLN A 26 -12.89 31.22 18.44
CA GLN A 26 -11.68 30.62 17.90
C GLN A 26 -11.35 31.37 16.62
N ILE A 27 -10.35 32.23 16.69
CA ILE A 27 -9.67 32.72 15.50
C ILE A 27 -9.01 31.47 14.91
N SER A 28 -9.68 30.88 13.88
CA SER A 28 -9.06 29.82 13.07
C SER A 28 -7.85 30.43 12.42
N ALA A 29 -6.67 30.22 13.05
CA ALA A 29 -5.41 30.42 12.36
C ALA A 29 -5.46 29.50 11.13
N ALA A 30 -5.42 30.12 9.94
CA ALA A 30 -5.32 29.37 8.71
C ALA A 30 -4.14 28.39 8.85
N PRO A 31 -4.31 27.11 8.49
CA PRO A 31 -3.19 26.17 8.53
C PRO A 31 -2.08 26.76 7.64
N PRO A 32 -0.80 26.70 8.09
CA PRO A 32 0.31 27.12 7.27
C PRO A 32 0.21 26.40 5.92
N PRO A 33 0.51 27.08 4.80
CA PRO A 33 0.49 26.44 3.49
C PRO A 33 1.34 25.17 3.60
N ALA A 34 0.69 24.02 3.40
CA ALA A 34 1.37 22.74 3.36
C ALA A 34 2.49 22.90 2.32
N ALA A 35 3.75 22.74 2.77
CA ALA A 35 4.88 22.73 1.86
C ALA A 35 4.52 21.73 0.76
N ALA A 36 4.37 22.23 -0.47
CA ALA A 36 4.05 21.42 -1.60
C ALA A 36 5.18 20.39 -1.73
N ASN A 37 4.93 19.17 -1.28
CA ASN A 37 5.81 18.05 -1.62
C ASN A 37 5.92 18.06 -3.13
N PRO A 38 7.13 18.02 -3.70
CA PRO A 38 7.29 17.91 -5.14
C PRO A 38 6.50 16.68 -5.59
N GLN A 39 5.36 16.92 -6.25
CA GLN A 39 4.58 15.83 -6.83
C GLN A 39 5.47 15.19 -7.90
N PRO A 40 5.69 13.88 -7.83
CA PRO A 40 6.41 13.20 -8.88
C PRO A 40 5.73 13.49 -10.22
N SER A 41 6.52 13.76 -11.25
CA SER A 41 6.00 14.00 -12.59
C SER A 41 5.05 12.86 -12.97
N PRO A 42 3.90 13.15 -13.61
CA PRO A 42 2.97 12.11 -14.02
C PRO A 42 3.69 11.03 -14.81
N SER A 43 3.54 9.78 -14.41
CA SER A 43 4.08 8.65 -15.15
C SER A 43 3.40 8.57 -16.52
N GLU A 44 4.15 8.21 -17.58
CA GLU A 44 3.59 7.94 -18.91
C GLU A 44 2.52 6.82 -18.91
N ALA A 45 2.49 6.02 -17.85
CA ALA A 45 1.48 5.00 -17.66
C ALA A 45 0.16 5.56 -17.14
N GLN A 46 0.15 6.76 -16.54
CA GLN A 46 -1.08 7.39 -16.07
C GLN A 46 -1.83 8.04 -17.24
N ILE A 47 -2.93 7.41 -17.66
CA ILE A 47 -3.74 7.85 -18.80
C ILE A 47 -4.82 8.88 -18.42
N ALA A 48 -5.21 8.92 -17.15
CA ALA A 48 -6.10 9.92 -16.55
C ALA A 48 -5.96 9.86 -15.00
N PRO A 49 -6.50 10.84 -14.23
CA PRO A 49 -6.50 10.77 -12.77
C PRO A 49 -7.10 9.44 -12.28
N GLY A 50 -6.31 8.69 -11.50
CA GLY A 50 -6.72 7.38 -10.97
C GLY A 50 -6.81 6.24 -12.00
N ARG A 51 -6.43 6.46 -13.25
CA ARG A 51 -6.47 5.46 -14.31
C ARG A 51 -5.08 5.21 -14.89
N TRP A 52 -4.64 3.96 -14.84
CA TRP A 52 -3.30 3.55 -15.23
C TRP A 52 -3.34 2.45 -16.29
N ASP A 53 -2.47 2.57 -17.28
CA ASP A 53 -2.13 1.46 -18.18
C ASP A 53 -1.04 0.61 -17.50
N VAL A 54 -1.47 -0.48 -16.88
CA VAL A 54 -0.58 -1.32 -16.06
C VAL A 54 0.52 -2.02 -16.88
N ASP A 55 0.36 -2.15 -18.19
CA ASP A 55 1.39 -2.73 -19.06
C ASP A 55 2.51 -1.72 -19.38
N ARG A 56 2.29 -0.42 -19.12
CA ARG A 56 3.22 0.67 -19.39
C ARG A 56 3.95 1.21 -18.17
N VAL A 57 3.56 0.83 -16.96
CA VAL A 57 4.22 1.27 -15.72
C VAL A 57 5.69 0.85 -15.76
N ARG A 58 6.60 1.80 -15.55
CA ARG A 58 8.04 1.57 -15.55
C ARG A 58 8.54 1.12 -14.18
N CYS A 59 9.70 0.46 -14.19
CA CYS A 59 10.41 0.11 -12.96
C CYS A 59 10.76 1.35 -12.12
N SER A 60 11.11 2.48 -12.76
CA SER A 60 11.34 3.76 -12.07
C SER A 60 10.11 4.22 -11.28
N ASP A 61 8.90 4.06 -11.83
CA ASP A 61 7.65 4.44 -11.16
C ASP A 61 7.41 3.55 -9.94
N LEU A 62 7.62 2.23 -10.11
CA LEU A 62 7.48 1.27 -9.01
C LEU A 62 8.48 1.53 -7.88
N LEU A 63 9.75 1.82 -8.22
CA LEU A 63 10.80 2.07 -7.24
C LEU A 63 10.61 3.42 -6.53
N GLY A 64 10.02 4.41 -7.19
CA GLY A 64 9.71 5.73 -6.62
C GLY A 64 8.47 5.76 -5.74
N ALA A 65 7.66 4.70 -5.73
CA ALA A 65 6.49 4.61 -4.87
C ALA A 65 6.87 4.44 -3.38
N ALA A 66 5.99 4.87 -2.48
CA ALA A 66 6.12 4.59 -1.05
C ALA A 66 6.20 3.07 -0.80
N ASP A 67 6.81 2.65 0.30
CA ASP A 67 7.10 1.23 0.55
C ASP A 67 5.85 0.35 0.52
N ASP A 68 4.76 0.80 1.14
CA ASP A 68 3.50 0.05 1.17
C ASP A 68 2.85 -0.03 -0.22
N ASP A 69 2.85 1.07 -0.97
CA ASP A 69 2.32 1.12 -2.33
C ASP A 69 3.15 0.24 -3.27
N ARG A 70 4.47 0.25 -3.10
CA ARG A 70 5.40 -0.59 -3.86
C ARG A 70 5.16 -2.07 -3.60
N ALA A 71 4.97 -2.45 -2.33
CA ALA A 71 4.65 -3.83 -1.96
C ALA A 71 3.31 -4.27 -2.55
N ALA A 72 2.27 -3.43 -2.43
CA ALA A 72 0.95 -3.70 -3.00
C ALA A 72 1.00 -3.83 -4.52
N ALA A 73 1.72 -2.93 -5.21
CA ALA A 73 1.90 -2.98 -6.65
C ALA A 73 2.66 -4.24 -7.09
N ALA A 74 3.71 -4.64 -6.38
CA ALA A 74 4.46 -5.87 -6.69
C ALA A 74 3.58 -7.11 -6.59
N MET A 75 2.73 -7.20 -5.56
CA MET A 75 1.77 -8.30 -5.40
C MET A 75 0.69 -8.29 -6.48
N PHE A 76 0.17 -7.10 -6.84
CA PHE A 76 -0.76 -6.94 -7.95
C PHE A 76 -0.15 -7.48 -9.25
N TYR A 77 1.06 -7.04 -9.60
CA TYR A 77 1.73 -7.50 -10.82
C TYR A 77 2.03 -8.98 -10.80
N TYR A 78 2.38 -9.55 -9.65
CA TYR A 78 2.63 -10.98 -9.53
C TYR A 78 1.37 -11.77 -9.92
N GLY A 79 0.21 -11.43 -9.35
CA GLY A 79 -1.06 -12.09 -9.68
C GLY A 79 -1.53 -11.81 -11.11
N TYR A 80 -1.45 -10.55 -11.55
CA TYR A 80 -1.85 -10.14 -12.89
C TYR A 80 -1.06 -10.88 -13.99
N LEU A 81 0.26 -10.95 -13.85
CA LEU A 81 1.11 -11.59 -14.85
C LEU A 81 1.03 -13.11 -14.79
N ALA A 82 0.82 -13.70 -13.60
CA ALA A 82 0.52 -15.12 -13.47
C ALA A 82 -0.76 -15.47 -14.23
N ALA A 83 -1.82 -14.70 -14.03
CA ALA A 83 -3.10 -14.89 -14.73
C ALA A 83 -2.93 -14.72 -16.26
N LYS A 84 -2.21 -13.70 -16.72
CA LYS A 84 -1.90 -13.52 -18.15
C LYS A 84 -1.10 -14.69 -18.76
N ALA A 85 -0.28 -15.33 -17.96
CA ALA A 85 0.52 -16.51 -18.38
C ALA A 85 -0.25 -17.85 -18.24
N GLY A 86 -1.51 -17.83 -17.82
CA GLY A 86 -2.31 -19.05 -17.58
C GLY A 86 -1.85 -19.84 -16.35
N ILE A 87 -1.12 -19.21 -15.43
CA ILE A 87 -0.67 -19.83 -14.18
C ILE A 87 -1.80 -19.71 -13.15
N HIS A 88 -2.42 -20.83 -12.80
CA HIS A 88 -3.52 -20.85 -11.83
C HIS A 88 -3.11 -21.39 -10.46
N VAL A 89 -1.89 -21.93 -10.34
CA VAL A 89 -1.35 -22.44 -9.07
C VAL A 89 -0.09 -21.64 -8.74
N ILE A 90 -0.10 -20.95 -7.61
CA ILE A 90 0.99 -20.14 -7.13
C ILE A 90 1.57 -20.77 -5.86
N ASP A 91 2.88 -20.98 -5.84
CA ASP A 91 3.61 -21.34 -4.62
C ASP A 91 3.80 -20.07 -3.77
N VAL A 92 2.96 -19.94 -2.74
CA VAL A 92 2.95 -18.77 -1.85
C VAL A 92 4.32 -18.61 -1.14
N GLY A 93 4.99 -19.72 -0.80
CA GLY A 93 6.30 -19.68 -0.15
C GLY A 93 7.42 -19.09 -1.01
N LYS A 94 7.20 -18.99 -2.34
CA LYS A 94 8.16 -18.39 -3.29
C LYS A 94 7.88 -16.96 -3.70
N ILE A 95 6.75 -16.39 -3.26
CA ILE A 95 6.36 -15.06 -3.70
C ILE A 95 7.42 -14.03 -3.32
N GLU A 96 7.84 -14.00 -2.06
CA GLU A 96 8.83 -13.04 -1.56
C GLU A 96 10.16 -13.13 -2.33
N GLU A 97 10.68 -14.34 -2.52
CA GLU A 97 11.90 -14.55 -3.31
C GLU A 97 11.76 -14.04 -4.74
N ASN A 98 10.64 -14.34 -5.39
CA ASN A 98 10.39 -13.96 -6.77
C ASN A 98 10.18 -12.44 -6.90
N VAL A 99 9.44 -11.82 -6.00
CA VAL A 99 9.29 -10.36 -5.95
C VAL A 99 10.67 -9.71 -5.72
N GLY A 100 11.48 -10.23 -4.82
CA GLY A 100 12.84 -9.76 -4.61
C GLY A 100 13.72 -9.82 -5.88
N LYS A 101 13.60 -10.88 -6.70
CA LYS A 101 14.28 -10.95 -8.01
C LYS A 101 13.83 -9.85 -8.95
N VAL A 102 12.52 -9.59 -9.01
CA VAL A 102 11.95 -8.54 -9.86
C VAL A 102 12.40 -7.15 -9.40
N MET A 103 12.40 -6.89 -8.09
CA MET A 103 12.86 -5.60 -7.54
C MET A 103 14.33 -5.34 -7.87
N ARG A 104 15.19 -6.36 -7.76
CA ARG A 104 16.60 -6.24 -8.20
C ARG A 104 16.72 -6.00 -9.70
N GLN A 105 15.89 -6.66 -10.51
CA GLN A 105 15.85 -6.42 -11.97
C GLN A 105 15.42 -4.99 -12.28
N CYS A 106 14.39 -4.48 -11.58
CA CYS A 106 13.96 -3.10 -11.70
C CYS A 106 15.05 -2.10 -11.31
N ALA A 107 15.77 -2.36 -10.23
CA ALA A 107 16.87 -1.50 -9.80
C ALA A 107 18.02 -1.46 -10.82
N ALA A 108 18.31 -2.58 -11.48
CA ALA A 108 19.34 -2.67 -12.50
C ALA A 108 18.92 -2.03 -13.85
N THR A 109 17.62 -2.00 -14.14
CA THR A 109 17.09 -1.53 -15.44
C THR A 109 15.80 -0.72 -15.25
N PRO A 110 15.88 0.52 -14.69
CA PRO A 110 14.70 1.29 -14.28
C PRO A 110 13.80 1.71 -15.47
N ASN A 111 14.31 1.70 -16.69
CA ASN A 111 13.56 2.05 -17.89
C ASN A 111 12.69 0.90 -18.44
N LEU A 112 12.87 -0.32 -17.95
CA LEU A 112 11.97 -1.42 -18.35
C LEU A 112 10.57 -1.19 -17.79
N THR A 113 9.55 -1.71 -18.48
CA THR A 113 8.24 -1.81 -17.85
C THR A 113 8.25 -2.93 -16.81
N VAL A 114 7.40 -2.78 -15.78
CA VAL A 114 7.27 -3.80 -14.72
C VAL A 114 6.96 -5.18 -15.30
N PRO A 115 6.03 -5.34 -16.28
CA PRO A 115 5.83 -6.64 -16.93
C PRO A 115 7.07 -7.21 -17.63
N GLN A 116 7.92 -6.34 -18.20
CA GLN A 116 9.17 -6.80 -18.80
C GLN A 116 10.16 -7.29 -17.76
N ALA A 117 10.29 -6.56 -16.64
CA ALA A 117 11.15 -6.96 -15.53
C ALA A 117 10.72 -8.31 -14.93
N PHE A 118 9.43 -8.53 -14.73
CA PHE A 118 8.90 -9.83 -14.29
C PHE A 118 9.28 -10.96 -15.25
N ARG A 119 9.06 -10.77 -16.55
CA ARG A 119 9.43 -11.78 -17.56
C ARG A 119 10.91 -12.10 -17.56
N GLN A 120 11.77 -11.10 -17.36
CA GLN A 120 13.22 -11.30 -17.35
C GLN A 120 13.69 -11.97 -16.07
N ALA A 121 13.21 -11.50 -14.90
CA ALA A 121 13.63 -11.97 -13.59
C ALA A 121 13.19 -13.41 -13.30
N LEU A 122 12.04 -13.83 -13.83
CA LEU A 122 11.43 -15.12 -13.54
C LEU A 122 11.56 -16.15 -14.68
N ARG A 123 12.32 -15.83 -15.72
CA ARG A 123 12.64 -16.82 -16.76
C ARG A 123 13.36 -18.01 -16.14
N PRO A 124 12.93 -19.26 -16.46
CA PRO A 124 13.71 -20.43 -16.11
C PRO A 124 15.14 -20.26 -16.67
N ARG A 125 16.15 -20.41 -15.81
CA ARG A 125 17.53 -20.50 -16.32
C ARG A 125 17.58 -21.75 -17.18
N ARG A 126 17.81 -21.60 -18.48
CA ARG A 126 18.18 -22.72 -19.31
C ARG A 126 19.49 -23.23 -18.73
N SER A 127 19.47 -24.41 -18.13
CA SER A 127 20.69 -25.12 -17.78
C SER A 127 21.48 -25.25 -19.07
N ALA A 128 22.64 -24.60 -19.15
CA ALA A 128 23.59 -24.88 -20.20
C ALA A 128 24.03 -26.34 -19.98
N GLY A 129 23.52 -27.23 -20.85
CA GLY A 129 23.97 -28.63 -20.92
C GLY A 129 25.33 -28.69 -21.55
#